data_ef320e7afbb51ab3eb5b498afc07d6a0
#
_entry.id   ef320e7afbb51ab3eb5b498afc07d6a0
#
_cell.length_a   1.000
_cell.length_b   1.000
_cell.length_c   1.000
_cell.angle_alpha   90.00
_cell.angle_beta   90.00
_cell.angle_gamma   90.00
#
_symmetry.space_group_name_H-M   'P 1'
#
loop_
_entity.id
_entity.type
_entity.pdbx_description
1 polymer ?
#
loop_
_entity_poly.entity_id
_entity_poly.type
_entity_poly.pdbx_seq_one_letter_code
_entity_poly.pdbx_strand_id
1 'polypeptide(L)'
;MLDVEQSTVVHHAGGARPRLIEAGRLLVFLVAGTMGFAAAGQETDDASRAYGELLAQALDGRGLVDYPRLVDRRGVVDAYVDRLAAPGLLHEQQPEAQRLATLINAYNAFTLRLIIDHYDAGRLSSITDLHGGKPWDVAEWTLSGQRVSLNQIEHEHIRENFNEPRIHWALVCAAWSCPPLRHELYTAEDLDRQLADQERRVLLKGDRRFIQLEGDDETAARVTPLFEWYGQDFGNWREYSNQRRPGPRLRFVGFLDYDWRLNAQPSP
;
A
#
# COMPACT_ATOMS: atom_id res chain seq x y z
N MET A 1 0.39 -14.87 58.26
CA MET A 1 1.61 -15.19 59.01
C MET A 1 2.71 -14.52 58.22
N LEU A 2 2.98 -13.29 58.62
CA LEU A 2 4.21 -12.81 59.31
C LEU A 2 5.37 -12.70 58.28
N ASP A 3 6.17 -11.66 58.15
CA ASP A 3 6.25 -10.37 58.84
C ASP A 3 7.01 -9.35 57.98
N VAL A 4 6.67 -8.15 58.21
CA VAL A 4 7.30 -6.87 57.89
C VAL A 4 8.66 -6.76 58.61
N GLU A 5 9.69 -6.19 57.96
CA GLU A 5 10.64 -5.33 58.68
C GLU A 5 11.10 -4.14 57.85
N GLN A 6 10.73 -3.00 58.37
CA GLN A 6 11.29 -1.67 58.06
C GLN A 6 12.62 -1.51 58.85
N SER A 7 13.58 -0.83 58.27
CA SER A 7 14.62 -0.17 59.03
C SER A 7 14.96 1.21 58.50
N THR A 8 14.89 2.13 59.40
CA THR A 8 14.90 3.58 59.30
C THR A 8 16.31 4.15 59.50
N VAL A 9 16.65 5.20 58.72
CA VAL A 9 17.36 6.47 59.07
C VAL A 9 18.78 6.41 59.71
N VAL A 10 19.69 7.22 59.18
CA VAL A 10 20.37 8.33 59.89
C VAL A 10 20.93 9.38 58.89
N HIS A 11 20.59 10.65 59.15
CA HIS A 11 21.17 11.86 58.59
C HIS A 11 22.64 12.09 59.01
N HIS A 12 23.44 12.65 58.08
CA HIS A 12 24.49 13.60 58.52
C HIS A 12 24.66 14.70 57.47
N ALA A 13 24.47 15.94 57.91
CA ALA A 13 24.75 17.16 57.22
C ALA A 13 26.23 17.52 57.29
N GLY A 14 26.77 18.05 56.17
CA GLY A 14 28.13 18.61 56.17
C GLY A 14 28.25 19.53 54.95
N GLY A 15 28.13 20.83 55.18
CA GLY A 15 28.23 21.86 54.14
C GLY A 15 29.65 22.14 53.70
N ALA A 16 29.82 22.50 52.45
CA ALA A 16 30.95 23.28 51.94
C ALA A 16 30.50 24.10 50.70
N ARG A 17 30.89 25.36 50.73
CA ARG A 17 30.53 26.44 49.79
C ARG A 17 31.18 26.31 48.41
N PRO A 18 30.66 26.99 47.40
CA PRO A 18 30.99 26.79 45.97
C PRO A 18 32.28 27.52 45.58
N ARG A 19 33.07 26.90 44.72
CA ARG A 19 34.08 27.57 43.91
C ARG A 19 33.52 27.81 42.49
N LEU A 20 33.44 29.11 42.13
CA LEU A 20 33.32 29.57 40.76
C LEU A 20 34.51 29.04 39.94
N ILE A 21 34.24 28.34 38.88
CA ILE A 21 35.19 28.14 37.76
C ILE A 21 34.49 28.52 36.46
N GLU A 22 35.12 29.43 35.84
CA GLU A 22 34.91 30.10 34.57
C GLU A 22 34.13 29.42 33.46
N ALA A 23 33.25 30.21 32.86
CA ALA A 23 32.66 30.04 31.56
C ALA A 23 33.77 30.01 30.48
N GLY A 24 33.89 28.92 29.77
CA GLY A 24 34.84 28.82 28.67
C GLY A 24 34.52 27.61 27.76
N ARG A 25 33.89 27.91 26.59
CA ARG A 25 33.87 27.08 25.39
C ARG A 25 33.06 25.80 25.41
N LEU A 26 31.77 25.94 25.14
CA LEU A 26 31.00 24.89 24.48
C LEU A 26 30.07 25.51 23.45
N LEU A 27 30.63 25.87 22.33
CA LEU A 27 29.85 26.28 21.14
C LEU A 27 30.62 25.84 19.91
N VAL A 28 30.47 24.59 19.52
CA VAL A 28 30.61 24.04 18.16
C VAL A 28 30.29 22.55 18.23
N PHE A 29 29.04 22.14 18.03
CA PHE A 29 28.60 20.84 17.49
C PHE A 29 27.08 20.81 17.36
N LEU A 30 26.49 21.77 16.65
CA LEU A 30 25.05 21.76 16.42
C LEU A 30 24.63 22.26 15.01
N VAL A 31 25.51 22.07 14.01
CA VAL A 31 25.18 22.48 12.62
C VAL A 31 25.24 21.31 11.63
N ALA A 32 25.84 20.18 11.96
CA ALA A 32 25.96 19.07 11.01
C ALA A 32 24.72 18.15 10.92
N GLY A 33 23.79 18.20 11.89
CA GLY A 33 22.63 17.30 11.93
C GLY A 33 21.43 17.77 11.12
N THR A 34 21.27 19.08 10.91
CA THR A 34 20.08 19.63 10.24
C THR A 34 20.14 19.57 8.71
N MET A 35 21.33 19.65 8.13
CA MET A 35 21.49 19.58 6.66
C MET A 35 21.26 18.15 6.13
N GLY A 36 21.63 17.12 6.88
CA GLY A 36 21.43 15.74 6.45
C GLY A 36 19.95 15.30 6.47
N PHE A 37 19.19 15.74 7.46
CA PHE A 37 17.75 15.46 7.56
C PHE A 37 16.93 16.19 6.49
N ALA A 38 17.25 17.44 6.19
CA ALA A 38 16.56 18.20 5.14
C ALA A 38 16.85 17.64 3.75
N ALA A 39 18.08 17.23 3.46
CA ALA A 39 18.45 16.64 2.18
C ALA A 39 17.80 15.26 1.98
N ALA A 40 17.80 14.40 3.00
CA ALA A 40 17.15 13.09 2.94
C ALA A 40 15.62 13.20 2.78
N GLY A 41 14.98 14.18 3.46
CA GLY A 41 13.56 14.46 3.29
C GLY A 41 13.22 14.96 1.88
N GLN A 42 14.06 15.77 1.28
CA GLN A 42 13.87 16.30 -0.08
C GLN A 42 14.02 15.19 -1.14
N GLU A 43 15.04 14.33 -1.03
CA GLU A 43 15.24 13.20 -1.93
C GLU A 43 14.10 12.19 -1.85
N THR A 44 13.56 11.93 -0.65
CA THR A 44 12.43 11.01 -0.49
C THR A 44 11.13 11.54 -1.09
N ASP A 45 10.90 12.84 -1.04
CA ASP A 45 9.75 13.48 -1.67
C ASP A 45 9.90 13.49 -3.20
N ASP A 46 11.09 13.74 -3.71
CA ASP A 46 11.41 13.71 -5.13
C ASP A 46 11.21 12.31 -5.74
N ALA A 47 11.58 11.24 -5.05
CA ALA A 47 11.33 9.87 -5.49
C ALA A 47 9.84 9.54 -5.60
N SER A 48 9.04 9.97 -4.62
CA SER A 48 7.58 9.80 -4.63
C SER A 48 6.93 10.56 -5.78
N ARG A 49 7.35 11.80 -6.00
CA ARG A 49 6.86 12.64 -7.09
C ARG A 49 7.19 12.03 -8.46
N ALA A 50 8.47 11.65 -8.67
CA ALA A 50 8.91 11.05 -9.94
C ALA A 50 8.17 9.73 -10.24
N TYR A 51 7.92 8.91 -9.20
CA TYR A 51 7.16 7.67 -9.36
C TYR A 51 5.68 7.93 -9.67
N GLY A 52 5.04 8.91 -9.02
CA GLY A 52 3.69 9.35 -9.34
C GLY A 52 3.55 9.87 -10.78
N GLU A 53 4.52 10.66 -11.25
CA GLU A 53 4.59 11.13 -12.64
C GLU A 53 4.76 9.97 -13.63
N LEU A 54 5.56 8.96 -13.27
CA LEU A 54 5.73 7.74 -14.09
C LEU A 54 4.43 6.94 -14.16
N LEU A 55 3.70 6.75 -13.05
CA LEU A 55 2.39 6.08 -13.03
C LEU A 55 1.40 6.80 -13.96
N ALA A 56 1.34 8.14 -13.90
CA ALA A 56 0.47 8.93 -14.76
C ALA A 56 0.76 8.74 -16.26
N GLN A 57 2.01 8.42 -16.63
CA GLN A 57 2.43 8.20 -18.01
C GLN A 57 2.32 6.74 -18.45
N ALA A 58 2.44 5.79 -17.51
CA ALA A 58 2.48 4.36 -17.79
C ALA A 58 1.11 3.68 -17.73
N LEU A 59 0.06 4.38 -17.32
CA LEU A 59 -1.28 3.82 -17.19
C LEU A 59 -2.25 4.39 -18.21
N ASP A 60 -3.10 3.54 -18.80
CA ASP A 60 -4.22 3.99 -19.62
C ASP A 60 -5.45 4.35 -18.76
N GLY A 61 -6.51 4.88 -19.40
CA GLY A 61 -7.76 5.26 -18.72
C GLY A 61 -8.49 4.10 -18.01
N ARG A 62 -8.11 2.85 -18.30
CA ARG A 62 -8.63 1.64 -17.65
C ARG A 62 -7.73 1.13 -16.53
N GLY A 63 -6.57 1.78 -16.28
CA GLY A 63 -5.56 1.36 -15.31
C GLY A 63 -4.71 0.18 -15.78
N LEU A 64 -4.65 -0.06 -17.10
CA LEU A 64 -3.73 -1.04 -17.68
C LEU A 64 -2.33 -0.45 -17.81
N VAL A 65 -1.32 -1.31 -17.70
CA VAL A 65 0.07 -0.92 -17.51
C VAL A 65 0.87 -1.03 -18.82
N ASP A 66 1.58 0.03 -19.17
CA ASP A 66 2.68 0.02 -20.16
C ASP A 66 3.95 -0.52 -19.50
N TYR A 67 4.08 -1.84 -19.42
CA TYR A 67 5.24 -2.47 -18.79
C TYR A 67 6.57 -2.15 -19.50
N PRO A 68 6.68 -2.10 -20.84
CA PRO A 68 7.88 -1.59 -21.52
C PRO A 68 8.35 -0.24 -20.98
N ARG A 69 7.45 0.72 -20.81
CA ARG A 69 7.78 2.04 -20.24
C ARG A 69 8.31 1.94 -18.82
N LEU A 70 7.72 1.08 -17.97
CA LEU A 70 8.21 0.87 -16.61
C LEU A 70 9.62 0.24 -16.60
N VAL A 71 9.89 -0.70 -17.50
CA VAL A 71 11.21 -1.29 -17.69
C VAL A 71 12.25 -0.24 -18.10
N ASP A 72 11.92 0.60 -19.09
CA ASP A 72 12.80 1.69 -19.56
C ASP A 72 13.07 2.73 -18.47
N ARG A 73 12.14 2.91 -17.55
CA ARG A 73 12.21 3.86 -16.42
C ARG A 73 12.43 3.17 -15.07
N ARG A 74 12.96 1.94 -15.08
CA ARG A 74 13.19 1.11 -13.91
C ARG A 74 13.84 1.86 -12.74
N GLY A 75 14.82 2.71 -13.00
CA GLY A 75 15.51 3.47 -11.96
C GLY A 75 14.59 4.40 -11.15
N VAL A 76 13.46 4.86 -11.73
CA VAL A 76 12.45 5.63 -11.00
C VAL A 76 11.65 4.73 -10.05
N VAL A 77 11.32 3.51 -10.51
CA VAL A 77 10.64 2.51 -9.66
C VAL A 77 11.56 2.07 -8.52
N ASP A 78 12.84 1.80 -8.82
CA ASP A 78 13.85 1.41 -7.83
C ASP A 78 14.02 2.48 -6.75
N ALA A 79 14.15 3.76 -7.12
CA ALA A 79 14.28 4.86 -6.18
C ALA A 79 13.07 4.98 -5.24
N TYR A 80 11.87 4.71 -5.75
CA TYR A 80 10.67 4.70 -4.91
C TYR A 80 10.63 3.48 -3.98
N VAL A 81 10.99 2.30 -4.47
CA VAL A 81 11.12 1.08 -3.65
C VAL A 81 12.16 1.26 -2.54
N ASP A 82 13.32 1.86 -2.85
CA ASP A 82 14.36 2.17 -1.86
C ASP A 82 13.85 3.15 -0.79
N ARG A 83 13.07 4.15 -1.20
CA ARG A 83 12.40 5.06 -0.24
C ARG A 83 11.49 4.32 0.73
N LEU A 84 10.72 3.33 0.25
CA LEU A 84 9.82 2.53 1.09
C LEU A 84 10.58 1.67 2.11
N ALA A 85 11.85 1.39 1.88
CA ALA A 85 12.70 0.67 2.82
C ALA A 85 13.12 1.51 4.05
N ALA A 86 12.98 2.85 3.99
CA ALA A 86 13.39 3.75 5.08
C ALA A 86 12.67 3.40 6.39
N PRO A 87 13.40 3.29 7.53
CA PRO A 87 12.79 3.00 8.83
C PRO A 87 11.78 4.06 9.26
N GLY A 88 10.74 3.63 10.00
CA GLY A 88 9.78 4.52 10.66
C GLY A 88 8.60 4.98 9.81
N LEU A 89 8.48 4.55 8.56
CA LEU A 89 7.34 4.91 7.69
C LEU A 89 6.00 4.39 8.22
N LEU A 90 6.01 3.27 8.95
CA LEU A 90 4.83 2.63 9.52
C LEU A 90 4.77 2.76 11.05
N HIS A 91 5.49 3.72 11.63
CA HIS A 91 5.47 3.93 13.07
C HIS A 91 4.05 4.24 13.56
N GLU A 92 3.65 3.68 14.71
CA GLU A 92 2.30 3.84 15.28
C GLU A 92 1.90 5.31 15.55
N GLN A 93 2.88 6.19 15.74
CA GLN A 93 2.65 7.64 15.89
C GLN A 93 2.26 8.34 14.58
N GLN A 94 2.44 7.69 13.43
CA GLN A 94 1.95 8.23 12.16
C GLN A 94 0.41 8.13 12.11
N PRO A 95 -0.28 9.10 11.49
CA PRO A 95 -1.71 9.02 11.28
C PRO A 95 -2.10 7.70 10.60
N GLU A 96 -3.23 7.13 10.99
CA GLU A 96 -3.72 5.86 10.42
C GLU A 96 -3.85 5.94 8.90
N ALA A 97 -4.41 7.03 8.36
CA ALA A 97 -4.53 7.25 6.93
C ALA A 97 -3.16 7.29 6.22
N GLN A 98 -2.11 7.85 6.88
CA GLN A 98 -0.75 7.86 6.32
C GLN A 98 -0.17 6.45 6.26
N ARG A 99 -0.35 5.66 7.31
CA ARG A 99 0.13 4.27 7.35
C ARG A 99 -0.56 3.42 6.30
N LEU A 100 -1.89 3.53 6.18
CA LEU A 100 -2.66 2.78 5.19
C LEU A 100 -2.30 3.19 3.75
N ALA A 101 -2.18 4.49 3.46
CA ALA A 101 -1.75 4.98 2.15
C ALA A 101 -0.34 4.43 1.79
N THR A 102 0.59 4.45 2.74
CA THR A 102 1.94 3.91 2.56
C THR A 102 1.92 2.41 2.25
N LEU A 103 1.12 1.63 2.97
CA LEU A 103 0.97 0.18 2.76
C LEU A 103 0.38 -0.15 1.39
N ILE A 104 -0.67 0.55 0.95
CA ILE A 104 -1.27 0.37 -0.37
C ILE A 104 -0.25 0.70 -1.47
N ASN A 105 0.44 1.82 -1.35
CA ASN A 105 1.46 2.22 -2.30
C ASN A 105 2.62 1.23 -2.35
N ALA A 106 3.06 0.71 -1.20
CA ALA A 106 4.11 -0.29 -1.12
C ALA A 106 3.73 -1.60 -1.83
N TYR A 107 2.55 -2.14 -1.53
CA TYR A 107 2.04 -3.34 -2.20
C TYR A 107 2.03 -3.17 -3.72
N ASN A 108 1.47 -2.07 -4.21
CA ASN A 108 1.37 -1.80 -5.65
C ASN A 108 2.74 -1.59 -6.30
N ALA A 109 3.65 -0.85 -5.66
CA ALA A 109 4.99 -0.62 -6.18
C ALA A 109 5.82 -1.91 -6.22
N PHE A 110 5.76 -2.72 -5.18
CA PHE A 110 6.47 -4.01 -5.12
C PHE A 110 5.89 -4.99 -6.14
N THR A 111 4.57 -5.03 -6.33
CA THR A 111 3.95 -5.84 -7.39
C THR A 111 4.43 -5.41 -8.78
N LEU A 112 4.42 -4.11 -9.10
CA LEU A 112 4.94 -3.62 -10.38
C LEU A 112 6.43 -3.93 -10.54
N ARG A 113 7.21 -3.75 -9.48
CA ARG A 113 8.64 -4.01 -9.47
C ARG A 113 8.94 -5.49 -9.70
N LEU A 114 8.16 -6.40 -9.09
CA LEU A 114 8.26 -7.84 -9.33
C LEU A 114 7.99 -8.18 -10.80
N ILE A 115 6.95 -7.60 -11.40
CA ILE A 115 6.64 -7.85 -12.82
C ILE A 115 7.78 -7.35 -13.70
N ILE A 116 8.27 -6.11 -13.53
CA ILE A 116 9.32 -5.56 -14.42
C ILE A 116 10.67 -6.26 -14.26
N ASP A 117 10.94 -6.89 -13.11
CA ASP A 117 12.15 -7.72 -12.92
C ASP A 117 12.15 -8.95 -13.81
N HIS A 118 10.97 -9.47 -14.14
CA HIS A 118 10.79 -10.69 -14.91
C HIS A 118 10.16 -10.41 -16.29
N TYR A 119 9.91 -9.15 -16.62
CA TYR A 119 9.27 -8.78 -17.88
C TYR A 119 10.26 -8.95 -19.02
N ASP A 120 10.00 -9.93 -19.87
CA ASP A 120 10.78 -10.20 -21.08
C ASP A 120 9.82 -10.16 -22.29
N ALA A 121 9.60 -8.96 -22.81
CA ALA A 121 8.92 -8.65 -24.09
C ALA A 121 7.81 -9.63 -24.52
N GLY A 122 6.94 -10.02 -23.60
CA GLY A 122 5.78 -10.87 -23.87
C GLY A 122 5.93 -12.34 -23.52
N ARG A 123 7.02 -12.75 -22.82
CA ARG A 123 7.13 -14.12 -22.30
C ARG A 123 6.43 -14.30 -20.96
N LEU A 124 6.43 -13.25 -20.08
CA LEU A 124 5.68 -13.30 -18.86
C LEU A 124 4.20 -13.04 -19.17
N SER A 125 3.35 -14.03 -18.98
CA SER A 125 1.91 -13.93 -19.26
C SER A 125 1.06 -13.65 -18.03
N SER A 126 1.55 -14.01 -16.86
CA SER A 126 0.87 -13.85 -15.58
C SER A 126 1.86 -13.67 -14.42
N ILE A 127 1.47 -12.97 -13.37
CA ILE A 127 2.22 -12.96 -12.12
C ILE A 127 2.33 -14.37 -11.51
N THR A 128 1.34 -15.24 -11.76
CA THR A 128 1.35 -16.64 -11.27
C THR A 128 2.42 -17.51 -11.94
N ASP A 129 3.07 -17.04 -13.01
CA ASP A 129 4.20 -17.74 -13.62
C ASP A 129 5.48 -17.62 -12.77
N LEU A 130 5.49 -16.70 -11.80
CA LEU A 130 6.63 -16.40 -10.96
C LEU A 130 6.67 -17.26 -9.69
N HIS A 131 7.88 -17.50 -9.16
CA HIS A 131 8.10 -18.17 -7.87
C HIS A 131 7.32 -19.49 -7.69
N GLY A 132 7.17 -20.28 -8.76
CA GLY A 132 6.44 -21.55 -8.71
C GLY A 132 4.94 -21.40 -8.39
N GLY A 133 4.35 -20.28 -8.78
CA GLY A 133 2.92 -19.98 -8.55
C GLY A 133 2.62 -19.30 -7.22
N LYS A 134 3.64 -18.88 -6.46
CA LYS A 134 3.50 -18.26 -5.13
C LYS A 134 4.22 -16.91 -5.02
N PRO A 135 4.03 -15.99 -5.96
CA PRO A 135 4.77 -14.72 -5.97
C PRO A 135 4.49 -13.83 -4.75
N TRP A 136 3.33 -13.99 -4.11
CA TRP A 136 2.94 -13.19 -2.96
C TRP A 136 3.57 -13.64 -1.65
N ASP A 137 4.06 -14.90 -1.57
CA ASP A 137 4.59 -15.49 -0.34
C ASP A 137 6.07 -15.19 -0.12
N VAL A 138 6.78 -14.70 -1.14
CA VAL A 138 8.21 -14.48 -1.06
C VAL A 138 8.52 -13.17 -0.33
N ALA A 139 9.19 -13.27 0.82
CA ALA A 139 9.60 -12.10 1.62
C ALA A 139 10.88 -11.47 1.03
N GLU A 140 10.77 -10.81 -0.11
CA GLU A 140 11.90 -10.21 -0.82
C GLU A 140 11.97 -8.68 -0.71
N TRP A 141 10.89 -8.04 -0.22
CA TRP A 141 10.79 -6.59 -0.12
C TRP A 141 11.23 -6.07 1.25
N THR A 142 11.77 -4.87 1.28
CA THR A 142 12.03 -4.16 2.53
C THR A 142 11.03 -3.00 2.66
N LEU A 143 10.24 -2.99 3.72
CA LEU A 143 9.26 -1.94 4.02
C LEU A 143 9.49 -1.45 5.45
N SER A 144 9.72 -0.15 5.61
CA SER A 144 9.96 0.47 6.93
C SER A 144 11.07 -0.22 7.74
N GLY A 145 12.12 -0.72 7.05
CA GLY A 145 13.25 -1.42 7.66
C GLY A 145 13.04 -2.91 7.92
N GLN A 146 11.89 -3.49 7.56
CA GLN A 146 11.57 -4.90 7.77
C GLN A 146 11.41 -5.65 6.45
N ARG A 147 11.84 -6.92 6.42
CA ARG A 147 11.62 -7.80 5.27
C ARG A 147 10.18 -8.30 5.29
N VAL A 148 9.48 -8.13 4.15
CA VAL A 148 8.07 -8.51 4.01
C VAL A 148 7.80 -9.16 2.66
N SER A 149 6.74 -9.98 2.60
CA SER A 149 6.11 -10.44 1.38
C SER A 149 4.89 -9.59 1.04
N LEU A 150 4.38 -9.70 -0.19
CA LEU A 150 3.12 -9.06 -0.58
C LEU A 150 1.95 -9.56 0.28
N ASN A 151 1.89 -10.87 0.57
CA ASN A 151 0.88 -11.45 1.46
C ASN A 151 0.95 -10.89 2.87
N GLN A 152 2.14 -10.68 3.42
CA GLN A 152 2.28 -10.06 4.74
C GLN A 152 1.78 -8.61 4.74
N ILE A 153 2.07 -7.84 3.69
CA ILE A 153 1.55 -6.47 3.58
C ILE A 153 0.02 -6.49 3.56
N GLU A 154 -0.60 -7.32 2.71
CA GLU A 154 -2.06 -7.38 2.57
C GLU A 154 -2.74 -7.95 3.82
N HIS A 155 -2.30 -9.11 4.30
CA HIS A 155 -3.03 -9.83 5.33
C HIS A 155 -2.65 -9.38 6.74
N GLU A 156 -1.34 -9.31 7.06
CA GLU A 156 -0.87 -9.02 8.42
C GLU A 156 -0.82 -7.50 8.70
N HIS A 157 -0.36 -6.68 7.73
CA HIS A 157 -0.21 -5.25 7.97
C HIS A 157 -1.49 -4.45 7.66
N ILE A 158 -2.26 -4.82 6.62
CA ILE A 158 -3.47 -4.08 6.26
C ILE A 158 -4.70 -4.71 6.91
N ARG A 159 -5.10 -5.92 6.52
CA ARG A 159 -6.40 -6.52 6.90
C ARG A 159 -6.57 -6.72 8.40
N GLU A 160 -5.52 -7.03 9.14
CA GLU A 160 -5.58 -7.19 10.59
C GLU A 160 -5.64 -5.85 11.35
N ASN A 161 -5.15 -4.75 10.76
CA ASN A 161 -5.00 -3.48 11.45
C ASN A 161 -5.96 -2.38 11.00
N PHE A 162 -6.64 -2.55 9.85
CA PHE A 162 -7.54 -1.55 9.30
C PHE A 162 -8.87 -2.17 8.92
N ASN A 163 -9.96 -1.59 9.42
CA ASN A 163 -11.31 -1.99 9.04
C ASN A 163 -11.77 -1.22 7.79
N GLU A 164 -11.12 -1.46 6.65
CA GLU A 164 -11.33 -0.72 5.42
C GLU A 164 -11.47 -1.67 4.21
N PRO A 165 -12.67 -2.16 3.90
CA PRO A 165 -12.87 -3.13 2.82
C PRO A 165 -12.52 -2.59 1.42
N ARG A 166 -12.48 -1.26 1.24
CA ARG A 166 -12.14 -0.66 -0.05
C ARG A 166 -10.68 -0.87 -0.45
N ILE A 167 -9.84 -1.40 0.45
CA ILE A 167 -8.46 -1.81 0.10
C ILE A 167 -8.45 -2.84 -1.02
N HIS A 168 -9.45 -3.72 -1.08
CA HIS A 168 -9.57 -4.72 -2.14
C HIS A 168 -9.83 -4.12 -3.54
N TRP A 169 -10.16 -2.84 -3.60
CA TRP A 169 -10.24 -2.08 -4.85
C TRP A 169 -8.97 -1.27 -5.14
N ALA A 170 -8.03 -1.24 -4.19
CA ALA A 170 -6.82 -0.43 -4.23
C ALA A 170 -5.53 -1.26 -4.40
N LEU A 171 -5.51 -2.50 -3.88
CA LEU A 171 -4.40 -3.43 -4.04
C LEU A 171 -4.48 -4.11 -5.41
N VAL A 172 -3.42 -4.00 -6.20
CA VAL A 172 -3.40 -4.46 -7.59
C VAL A 172 -2.38 -5.58 -7.78
N CYS A 173 -2.88 -6.79 -8.03
CA CYS A 173 -2.07 -8.00 -8.17
C CYS A 173 -1.54 -8.24 -9.60
N ALA A 174 -1.49 -7.21 -10.45
CA ALA A 174 -1.03 -7.26 -11.83
C ALA A 174 -1.84 -8.16 -12.78
N ALA A 175 -2.98 -8.71 -12.38
CA ALA A 175 -3.85 -9.49 -13.25
C ALA A 175 -4.86 -8.62 -14.01
N TRP A 176 -5.33 -9.08 -15.16
CA TRP A 176 -6.37 -8.40 -15.96
C TRP A 176 -7.65 -8.14 -15.15
N SER A 177 -8.06 -9.10 -14.33
CA SER A 177 -9.26 -8.99 -13.49
C SER A 177 -9.03 -8.25 -12.18
N CYS A 178 -7.80 -7.77 -11.91
CA CYS A 178 -7.55 -6.87 -10.79
C CYS A 178 -8.27 -5.52 -10.97
N PRO A 179 -8.61 -4.85 -9.86
CA PRO A 179 -9.00 -3.45 -9.89
C PRO A 179 -7.98 -2.58 -10.63
N PRO A 180 -8.43 -1.50 -11.26
CA PRO A 180 -7.53 -0.64 -12.04
C PRO A 180 -6.51 0.06 -11.14
N LEU A 181 -5.24 0.04 -11.53
CA LEU A 181 -4.21 0.83 -10.85
C LEU A 181 -4.52 2.33 -11.01
N ARG A 182 -4.19 3.13 -9.98
CA ARG A 182 -4.36 4.59 -10.02
C ARG A 182 -3.18 5.27 -10.70
N HIS A 183 -3.47 6.37 -11.39
CA HIS A 183 -2.47 7.24 -12.01
C HIS A 183 -1.69 8.10 -11.00
N GLU A 184 -1.99 7.97 -9.72
CA GLU A 184 -1.41 8.76 -8.64
C GLU A 184 -1.17 7.88 -7.41
N LEU A 185 -0.26 8.29 -6.54
CA LEU A 185 -0.08 7.66 -5.24
C LEU A 185 -1.27 7.95 -4.32
N TYR A 186 -1.55 7.01 -3.41
CA TYR A 186 -2.45 7.26 -2.29
C TYR A 186 -1.75 8.19 -1.29
N THR A 187 -2.47 9.17 -0.77
CA THR A 187 -1.97 10.11 0.23
C THR A 187 -2.90 10.13 1.44
N ALA A 188 -2.39 10.51 2.59
CA ALA A 188 -3.22 10.58 3.81
C ALA A 188 -4.39 11.56 3.67
N GLU A 189 -4.14 12.68 3.02
CA GLU A 189 -5.11 13.76 2.82
C GLU A 189 -6.26 13.34 1.92
N ASP A 190 -5.97 12.55 0.89
CA ASP A 190 -6.92 12.18 -0.15
C ASP A 190 -7.44 10.74 -0.03
N LEU A 191 -6.96 9.96 0.96
CA LEU A 191 -7.16 8.50 1.02
C LEU A 191 -8.63 8.10 0.88
N ASP A 192 -9.52 8.73 1.65
CA ASP A 192 -10.95 8.41 1.61
C ASP A 192 -11.56 8.69 0.23
N ARG A 193 -11.23 9.82 -0.38
CA ARG A 193 -11.65 10.20 -1.73
C ARG A 193 -11.12 9.21 -2.77
N GLN A 194 -9.85 8.81 -2.65
CA GLN A 194 -9.18 7.88 -3.57
C GLN A 194 -9.77 6.48 -3.48
N LEU A 195 -10.02 5.98 -2.27
CA LEU A 195 -10.67 4.69 -2.05
C LEU A 195 -12.12 4.69 -2.54
N ALA A 196 -12.88 5.75 -2.26
CA ALA A 196 -14.25 5.89 -2.78
C ALA A 196 -14.29 5.98 -4.31
N ASP A 197 -13.29 6.59 -4.96
CA ASP A 197 -13.18 6.61 -6.41
C ASP A 197 -12.88 5.22 -6.99
N GLN A 198 -11.97 4.46 -6.38
CA GLN A 198 -11.69 3.08 -6.79
C GLN A 198 -12.92 2.19 -6.66
N GLU A 199 -13.63 2.28 -5.55
CA GLU A 199 -14.89 1.57 -5.35
C GLU A 199 -15.91 1.90 -6.46
N ARG A 200 -16.08 3.17 -6.81
CA ARG A 200 -16.95 3.58 -7.91
C ARG A 200 -16.50 3.04 -9.26
N ARG A 201 -15.19 2.97 -9.51
CA ARG A 201 -14.65 2.40 -10.76
C ARG A 201 -15.06 0.94 -10.90
N VAL A 202 -14.96 0.17 -9.81
CA VAL A 202 -15.31 -1.25 -9.78
C VAL A 202 -16.82 -1.47 -9.83
N LEU A 203 -17.59 -0.75 -9.03
CA LEU A 203 -19.01 -1.04 -8.84
C LEU A 203 -19.94 -0.31 -9.82
N LEU A 204 -19.54 0.84 -10.38
CA LEU A 204 -20.49 1.72 -11.09
C LEU A 204 -20.20 1.91 -12.57
N LYS A 205 -18.95 1.79 -13.01
CA LYS A 205 -18.59 2.19 -14.39
C LYS A 205 -18.92 1.16 -15.48
N GLY A 206 -19.66 0.10 -15.14
CA GLY A 206 -20.07 -0.91 -16.12
C GLY A 206 -18.90 -1.72 -16.69
N ASP A 207 -17.78 -1.74 -15.99
CA ASP A 207 -16.64 -2.59 -16.38
C ASP A 207 -17.01 -4.05 -16.15
N ARG A 208 -17.13 -4.79 -17.24
CA ARG A 208 -17.55 -6.19 -17.25
C ARG A 208 -16.57 -7.13 -16.56
N ARG A 209 -15.37 -6.66 -16.20
CA ARG A 209 -14.43 -7.41 -15.37
C ARG A 209 -14.92 -7.58 -13.93
N PHE A 210 -15.83 -6.71 -13.47
CA PHE A 210 -16.28 -6.69 -12.07
C PHE A 210 -17.74 -7.03 -11.89
N ILE A 211 -18.61 -6.55 -12.79
CA ILE A 211 -20.04 -6.83 -12.76
C ILE A 211 -20.54 -7.07 -14.19
N GLN A 212 -21.14 -8.20 -14.43
CA GLN A 212 -21.75 -8.56 -15.70
C GLN A 212 -23.20 -8.96 -15.49
N LEU A 213 -24.11 -8.24 -16.16
CA LEU A 213 -25.53 -8.58 -16.18
C LEU A 213 -25.76 -9.83 -17.04
N GLU A 214 -26.69 -10.68 -16.63
CA GLU A 214 -27.01 -11.95 -17.28
C GLU A 214 -28.30 -11.86 -18.10
N GLY A 215 -28.18 -12.13 -19.40
CA GLY A 215 -29.31 -12.17 -20.33
C GLY A 215 -30.06 -10.83 -20.41
N ASP A 216 -31.37 -10.91 -20.57
CA ASP A 216 -32.26 -9.74 -20.62
C ASP A 216 -32.73 -9.28 -19.21
N ASP A 217 -32.32 -9.96 -18.15
CA ASP A 217 -32.60 -9.59 -16.76
C ASP A 217 -31.57 -8.58 -16.27
N GLU A 218 -31.90 -7.31 -16.33
CA GLU A 218 -31.05 -6.21 -15.86
C GLU A 218 -30.76 -6.25 -14.35
N THR A 219 -31.37 -7.18 -13.63
CA THR A 219 -31.12 -7.37 -12.18
C THR A 219 -30.27 -8.57 -11.86
N ALA A 220 -30.19 -9.59 -12.73
CA ALA A 220 -29.33 -10.75 -12.53
C ALA A 220 -27.88 -10.43 -12.88
N ALA A 221 -26.94 -10.69 -11.98
CA ALA A 221 -25.54 -10.32 -12.20
C ALA A 221 -24.55 -11.37 -11.66
N ARG A 222 -23.48 -11.61 -12.42
CA ARG A 222 -22.23 -12.17 -11.90
C ARG A 222 -21.30 -11.06 -11.50
N VAL A 223 -20.53 -11.31 -10.44
CA VAL A 223 -19.62 -10.31 -9.87
C VAL A 223 -18.21 -10.87 -9.75
N THR A 224 -17.25 -9.96 -9.56
CA THR A 224 -15.85 -10.33 -9.35
C THR A 224 -15.68 -11.32 -8.21
N PRO A 225 -14.78 -12.34 -8.35
CA PRO A 225 -14.43 -13.27 -7.27
C PRO A 225 -13.81 -12.62 -6.03
N LEU A 226 -13.42 -11.36 -6.09
CA LEU A 226 -12.94 -10.63 -4.91
C LEU A 226 -13.97 -10.62 -3.77
N PHE A 227 -15.27 -10.61 -4.10
CA PHE A 227 -16.33 -10.78 -3.09
C PHE A 227 -16.45 -12.20 -2.51
N GLU A 228 -15.98 -13.20 -3.23
CA GLU A 228 -15.90 -14.58 -2.72
C GLU A 228 -14.69 -14.72 -1.79
N TRP A 229 -13.53 -14.25 -2.22
CA TRP A 229 -12.27 -14.40 -1.49
C TRP A 229 -12.21 -13.55 -0.23
N TYR A 230 -12.72 -12.32 -0.30
CA TYR A 230 -12.64 -11.32 0.75
C TYR A 230 -14.00 -10.92 1.33
N GLY A 231 -15.03 -11.73 1.11
CA GLY A 231 -16.41 -11.41 1.51
C GLY A 231 -16.57 -11.06 2.98
N GLN A 232 -15.72 -11.63 3.85
CA GLN A 232 -15.74 -11.35 5.30
C GLN A 232 -15.40 -9.88 5.60
N ASP A 233 -14.49 -9.27 4.85
CA ASP A 233 -14.05 -7.90 5.06
C ASP A 233 -15.16 -6.89 4.67
N PHE A 234 -16.06 -7.29 3.75
CA PHE A 234 -17.20 -6.49 3.33
C PHE A 234 -18.47 -6.71 4.20
N GLY A 235 -18.43 -7.64 5.15
CA GLY A 235 -19.62 -8.07 5.89
C GLY A 235 -20.68 -8.72 4.96
N ASN A 236 -21.87 -8.14 4.89
CA ASN A 236 -22.83 -8.57 3.86
C ASN A 236 -22.45 -7.92 2.50
N TRP A 237 -21.55 -8.54 1.76
CA TRP A 237 -21.05 -7.99 0.50
C TRP A 237 -22.15 -7.75 -0.56
N ARG A 238 -23.25 -8.52 -0.55
CA ARG A 238 -24.40 -8.32 -1.46
C ARG A 238 -25.13 -7.01 -1.15
N GLU A 239 -25.30 -6.73 0.12
CA GLU A 239 -25.89 -5.48 0.58
C GLU A 239 -24.93 -4.32 0.36
N TYR A 240 -23.66 -4.51 0.71
CA TYR A 240 -22.58 -3.57 0.46
C TYR A 240 -22.56 -3.10 -1.01
N SER A 241 -22.54 -4.04 -1.96
CA SER A 241 -22.53 -3.75 -3.39
C SER A 241 -23.80 -3.00 -3.83
N ASN A 242 -24.98 -3.45 -3.38
CA ASN A 242 -26.24 -2.84 -3.77
C ASN A 242 -26.46 -1.42 -3.21
N GLN A 243 -25.97 -1.13 -2.01
CA GLN A 243 -26.08 0.21 -1.41
C GLN A 243 -25.20 1.26 -2.11
N ARG A 244 -24.13 0.81 -2.76
CA ARG A 244 -23.14 1.69 -3.41
C ARG A 244 -23.37 1.89 -4.90
N ARG A 245 -24.38 1.23 -5.46
CA ARG A 245 -24.75 1.33 -6.87
C ARG A 245 -26.06 2.07 -7.05
N PRO A 246 -26.18 2.96 -8.03
CA PRO A 246 -27.46 3.48 -8.50
C PRO A 246 -28.21 2.39 -9.31
N GLY A 247 -29.52 2.51 -9.38
CA GLY A 247 -30.36 1.62 -10.17
C GLY A 247 -30.97 0.48 -9.37
N PRO A 248 -31.55 -0.53 -10.06
CA PRO A 248 -32.23 -1.63 -9.39
C PRO A 248 -31.24 -2.48 -8.57
N ARG A 249 -31.75 -3.08 -7.49
CA ARG A 249 -30.96 -4.05 -6.71
C ARG A 249 -30.60 -5.24 -7.57
N LEU A 250 -29.34 -5.62 -7.56
CA LEU A 250 -28.87 -6.81 -8.23
C LEU A 250 -29.19 -8.08 -7.46
N ARG A 251 -29.64 -9.09 -8.15
CA ARG A 251 -29.71 -10.47 -7.72
C ARG A 251 -28.43 -11.19 -8.18
N PHE A 252 -27.54 -11.46 -7.25
CA PHE A 252 -26.26 -12.10 -7.58
C PHE A 252 -26.47 -13.58 -7.87
N VAL A 253 -26.07 -14.02 -9.06
CA VAL A 253 -26.27 -15.40 -9.57
C VAL A 253 -24.98 -16.20 -9.65
N GLY A 254 -23.83 -15.60 -9.40
CA GLY A 254 -22.54 -16.27 -9.34
C GLY A 254 -21.37 -15.30 -9.41
N PHE A 255 -20.18 -15.86 -9.54
CA PHE A 255 -18.95 -15.12 -9.71
C PHE A 255 -18.49 -15.21 -11.17
N LEU A 256 -17.72 -14.21 -11.59
CA LEU A 256 -17.01 -14.19 -12.86
C LEU A 256 -15.76 -15.07 -12.78
N ASP A 257 -15.28 -15.56 -13.92
CA ASP A 257 -13.96 -16.15 -14.00
C ASP A 257 -12.90 -15.06 -13.79
N TYR A 258 -11.84 -15.41 -13.03
CA TYR A 258 -10.74 -14.48 -12.79
C TYR A 258 -9.64 -14.68 -13.84
N ASP A 259 -9.41 -13.66 -14.62
CA ASP A 259 -8.40 -13.66 -15.68
C ASP A 259 -7.06 -13.20 -15.11
N TRP A 260 -6.14 -14.16 -14.96
CA TRP A 260 -4.81 -13.96 -14.42
C TRP A 260 -3.77 -13.43 -15.43
N ARG A 261 -4.14 -13.25 -16.69
CA ARG A 261 -3.22 -12.59 -17.64
C ARG A 261 -2.81 -11.24 -17.13
N LEU A 262 -1.59 -10.81 -17.43
CA LEU A 262 -1.11 -9.50 -17.00
C LEU A 262 -2.07 -8.38 -17.43
N ASN A 263 -2.26 -7.40 -16.55
CA ASN A 263 -2.98 -6.16 -16.81
C ASN A 263 -2.18 -5.21 -17.74
N ALA A 264 -1.50 -5.77 -18.72
CA ALA A 264 -0.72 -5.04 -19.70
C ALA A 264 -1.61 -4.30 -20.71
N GLN A 265 -1.17 -3.13 -21.14
CA GLN A 265 -1.76 -2.47 -22.30
C GLN A 265 -1.56 -3.35 -23.54
N PRO A 266 -2.51 -3.37 -24.49
CA PRO A 266 -2.30 -4.01 -25.77
C PRO A 266 -1.07 -3.43 -26.47
N SER A 267 -0.26 -4.28 -27.07
CA SER A 267 0.83 -3.80 -27.92
C SER A 267 0.25 -2.94 -29.05
N PRO A 268 0.90 -1.82 -29.42
CA PRO A 268 0.47 -0.93 -30.48
C PRO A 268 0.39 -1.61 -31.86
#